data_b706a52ec93af77df9852338c244247f
#
_entry.id   b706a52ec93af77df9852338c244247f
#
_cell.length_a   1.000
_cell.length_b   1.000
_cell.length_c   1.000
_cell.angle_alpha   90.00
_cell.angle_beta   90.00
_cell.angle_gamma   90.00
#
_symmetry.space_group_name_H-M   'P 1'
#
loop_
_entity.id
_entity.type
_entity.pdbx_description
1 polymer ?
#
loop_
_entity_poly.entity_id
_entity_poly.type
_entity_poly.pdbx_seq_one_letter_code
_entity_poly.pdbx_strand_id
1 'polypeptide(L)'
;DYKELQPIINAGHEYKKMVEDLAAAKDIVLNEKDEELKEMAKAEIAEIEPQIPEMEQKIKLLLIPADPDDGKNAMVEIRGGTGGDEAAIFAGDLFRMYTKFAESRGWKVEVSDQAPGTAGGYKMIVFKLSSANEGVYGIMKYESGVHRVQRVPQTETQGRIQTSAASVAVFPEAGEFDIELNMSDIRKDTFCASGPGGQGVNTTYSAVRLTHIPSGIVVQCQEERSQLKNYDRALEELRTRLYNMEHQKYLDEIASKRKTMVSTGDRSAK
;
A
#
# COMPACT_ATOMS: atom_id res chain seq x y z
N ASP A 1 -13.38 7.63 7.01
CA ASP A 1 -14.77 7.35 6.56
C ASP A 1 -15.57 8.62 6.23
N TYR A 2 -15.74 9.62 7.17
CA TYR A 2 -16.55 10.80 6.87
C TYR A 2 -15.99 11.65 5.72
N LYS A 3 -14.67 11.87 5.68
CA LYS A 3 -14.01 12.64 4.61
C LYS A 3 -14.09 11.96 3.24
N GLU A 4 -14.13 10.65 3.23
CA GLU A 4 -14.21 9.83 2.00
C GLU A 4 -15.64 9.81 1.44
N LEU A 5 -16.66 9.78 2.31
CA LEU A 5 -18.05 9.75 1.91
C LEU A 5 -18.59 11.11 1.48
N GLN A 6 -18.02 12.21 1.97
CA GLN A 6 -18.49 13.56 1.68
C GLN A 6 -18.52 13.91 0.18
N PRO A 7 -17.49 13.60 -0.62
CA PRO A 7 -17.52 13.83 -2.07
C PRO A 7 -18.63 13.04 -2.78
N ILE A 8 -18.88 11.80 -2.34
CA ILE A 8 -19.95 10.95 -2.90
C ILE A 8 -21.32 11.52 -2.59
N ILE A 9 -21.54 11.96 -1.35
CA ILE A 9 -22.80 12.57 -0.92
C ILE A 9 -23.05 13.86 -1.71
N ASN A 10 -22.04 14.71 -1.85
CA ASN A 10 -22.16 15.97 -2.60
C ASN A 10 -22.51 15.72 -4.07
N ALA A 11 -21.80 14.79 -4.73
CA ALA A 11 -22.07 14.41 -6.11
C ALA A 11 -23.49 13.80 -6.27
N GLY A 12 -23.93 13.00 -5.30
CA GLY A 12 -25.28 12.44 -5.28
C GLY A 12 -26.37 13.50 -5.14
N HIS A 13 -26.17 14.51 -4.30
CA HIS A 13 -27.11 15.64 -4.18
C HIS A 13 -27.16 16.49 -5.46
N GLU A 14 -26.00 16.74 -6.07
CA GLU A 14 -25.89 17.49 -7.32
C GLU A 14 -26.62 16.75 -8.46
N TYR A 15 -26.38 15.45 -8.61
CA TYR A 15 -27.06 14.60 -9.57
C TYR A 15 -28.57 14.57 -9.38
N LYS A 16 -29.03 14.40 -8.12
CA LYS A 16 -30.46 14.39 -7.81
C LYS A 16 -31.13 15.70 -8.22
N LYS A 17 -30.51 16.84 -7.91
CA LYS A 17 -30.99 18.16 -8.29
C LYS A 17 -31.08 18.29 -9.82
N MET A 18 -30.05 17.90 -10.56
CA MET A 18 -30.05 17.96 -12.03
C MET A 18 -31.15 17.09 -12.64
N VAL A 19 -31.44 15.91 -12.08
CA VAL A 19 -32.55 15.05 -12.54
C VAL A 19 -33.93 15.68 -12.23
N GLU A 20 -34.08 16.28 -11.05
CA GLU A 20 -35.32 16.99 -10.66
C GLU A 20 -35.56 18.22 -11.54
N ASP A 21 -34.52 19.02 -11.78
CA ASP A 21 -34.60 20.22 -12.65
C ASP A 21 -34.92 19.82 -14.09
N LEU A 22 -34.29 18.76 -14.63
CA LEU A 22 -34.60 18.24 -15.97
C LEU A 22 -36.03 17.73 -16.08
N ALA A 23 -36.54 17.05 -15.06
CA ALA A 23 -37.93 16.58 -15.04
C ALA A 23 -38.92 17.74 -15.01
N ALA A 24 -38.64 18.77 -14.21
CA ALA A 24 -39.45 19.97 -14.14
C ALA A 24 -39.46 20.75 -15.47
N ALA A 25 -38.27 20.91 -16.08
CA ALA A 25 -38.18 21.57 -17.39
C ALA A 25 -38.95 20.82 -18.50
N LYS A 26 -38.86 19.46 -18.50
CA LYS A 26 -39.64 18.63 -19.44
C LYS A 26 -41.15 18.74 -19.21
N ASP A 27 -41.58 18.82 -17.97
CA ASP A 27 -43.01 19.02 -17.64
C ASP A 27 -43.54 20.39 -18.11
N ILE A 28 -42.74 21.45 -17.96
CA ILE A 28 -43.06 22.79 -18.48
C ILE A 28 -43.21 22.75 -20.01
N VAL A 29 -42.31 22.12 -20.73
CA VAL A 29 -42.40 22.01 -22.21
C VAL A 29 -43.66 21.30 -22.65
N LEU A 30 -44.14 20.29 -21.88
CA LEU A 30 -45.31 19.49 -22.22
C LEU A 30 -46.65 20.18 -21.85
N ASN A 31 -46.72 20.83 -20.69
CA ASN A 31 -47.98 21.21 -20.08
C ASN A 31 -48.23 22.73 -20.08
N GLU A 32 -47.18 23.56 -20.23
CA GLU A 32 -47.32 25.02 -20.20
C GLU A 32 -47.86 25.52 -21.55
N LYS A 33 -48.57 26.64 -21.53
CA LYS A 33 -49.16 27.31 -22.73
C LYS A 33 -48.34 28.50 -23.22
N ASP A 34 -47.49 29.03 -22.34
CA ASP A 34 -46.64 30.18 -22.64
C ASP A 34 -45.40 29.75 -23.46
N GLU A 35 -45.26 30.31 -24.65
CA GLU A 35 -44.17 29.99 -25.55
C GLU A 35 -42.82 30.51 -25.05
N GLU A 36 -42.76 31.63 -24.32
CA GLU A 36 -41.49 32.11 -23.75
C GLU A 36 -40.99 31.18 -22.66
N LEU A 37 -41.86 30.68 -21.79
CA LEU A 37 -41.50 29.70 -20.77
C LEU A 37 -41.06 28.37 -21.36
N LYS A 38 -41.68 27.93 -22.46
CA LYS A 38 -41.25 26.72 -23.17
C LYS A 38 -39.87 26.86 -23.80
N GLU A 39 -39.54 28.04 -24.37
CA GLU A 39 -38.23 28.27 -24.94
C GLU A 39 -37.14 28.27 -23.87
N MET A 40 -37.42 28.91 -22.73
CA MET A 40 -36.51 28.86 -21.57
C MET A 40 -36.30 27.42 -21.08
N ALA A 41 -37.36 26.63 -20.91
CA ALA A 41 -37.28 25.25 -20.50
C ALA A 41 -36.52 24.35 -21.50
N LYS A 42 -36.68 24.58 -22.81
CA LYS A 42 -35.89 23.88 -23.83
C LYS A 42 -34.42 24.23 -23.76
N ALA A 43 -34.05 25.47 -23.50
CA ALA A 43 -32.68 25.89 -23.31
C ALA A 43 -32.06 25.20 -22.07
N GLU A 44 -32.80 25.14 -20.97
CA GLU A 44 -32.38 24.46 -19.74
C GLU A 44 -32.19 22.95 -19.95
N ILE A 45 -33.11 22.28 -20.65
CA ILE A 45 -32.97 20.89 -21.04
C ILE A 45 -31.67 20.65 -21.83
N ALA A 46 -31.41 21.51 -22.84
CA ALA A 46 -30.24 21.42 -23.70
C ALA A 46 -28.91 21.62 -22.92
N GLU A 47 -28.95 22.35 -21.80
CA GLU A 47 -27.79 22.55 -20.91
C GLU A 47 -27.61 21.36 -19.95
N ILE A 48 -28.67 20.87 -19.31
CA ILE A 48 -28.59 19.82 -18.28
C ILE A 48 -28.44 18.44 -18.88
N GLU A 49 -29.14 18.10 -19.97
CA GLU A 49 -29.18 16.72 -20.52
C GLU A 49 -27.80 16.15 -20.86
N PRO A 50 -26.84 16.90 -21.45
CA PRO A 50 -25.48 16.38 -21.71
C PRO A 50 -24.64 16.22 -20.45
N GLN A 51 -24.97 16.92 -19.35
CA GLN A 51 -24.19 16.85 -18.10
C GLN A 51 -24.55 15.60 -17.27
N ILE A 52 -25.73 15.03 -17.44
CA ILE A 52 -26.18 13.84 -16.68
C ILE A 52 -25.25 12.66 -16.87
N PRO A 53 -24.89 12.21 -18.09
CA PRO A 53 -24.00 11.07 -18.29
C PRO A 53 -22.58 11.33 -17.74
N GLU A 54 -22.09 12.57 -17.77
CA GLU A 54 -20.80 12.93 -17.17
C GLU A 54 -20.84 12.80 -15.64
N MET A 55 -21.92 13.26 -15.02
CA MET A 55 -22.12 13.16 -13.58
C MET A 55 -22.28 11.70 -13.14
N GLU A 56 -22.99 10.87 -13.92
CA GLU A 56 -23.10 9.43 -13.65
C GLU A 56 -21.73 8.75 -13.69
N GLN A 57 -20.88 9.07 -14.66
CA GLN A 57 -19.52 8.55 -14.72
C GLN A 57 -18.69 9.01 -13.52
N LYS A 58 -18.80 10.28 -13.13
CA LYS A 58 -18.13 10.84 -11.95
C LYS A 58 -18.55 10.08 -10.68
N ILE A 59 -19.86 9.84 -10.50
CA ILE A 59 -20.37 9.09 -9.35
C ILE A 59 -19.88 7.63 -9.37
N LYS A 60 -19.91 6.97 -10.54
CA LYS A 60 -19.37 5.61 -10.68
C LYS A 60 -17.90 5.52 -10.25
N LEU A 61 -17.09 6.50 -10.64
CA LEU A 61 -15.67 6.56 -10.23
C LEU A 61 -15.52 6.80 -8.73
N LEU A 62 -16.34 7.66 -8.13
CA LEU A 62 -16.32 7.94 -6.70
C LEU A 62 -16.79 6.74 -5.84
N LEU A 63 -17.61 5.86 -6.41
CA LEU A 63 -18.10 4.65 -5.73
C LEU A 63 -17.11 3.48 -5.77
N ILE A 64 -16.01 3.58 -6.55
CA ILE A 64 -14.95 2.57 -6.52
C ILE A 64 -14.26 2.64 -5.16
N PRO A 65 -14.23 1.53 -4.40
CA PRO A 65 -13.57 1.53 -3.10
C PRO A 65 -12.10 1.93 -3.27
N ALA A 66 -11.67 2.98 -2.57
CA ALA A 66 -10.26 3.34 -2.52
C ALA A 66 -9.48 2.23 -1.78
N ASP A 67 -8.33 1.87 -2.30
CA ASP A 67 -7.40 0.98 -1.62
C ASP A 67 -6.91 1.69 -0.34
N PRO A 68 -7.02 1.09 0.85
CA PRO A 68 -6.59 1.71 2.10
C PRO A 68 -5.10 2.08 2.10
N ASP A 69 -4.31 1.43 1.24
CA ASP A 69 -2.89 1.71 1.10
C ASP A 69 -2.59 2.91 0.18
N ASP A 70 -3.56 3.37 -0.62
CA ASP A 70 -3.35 4.44 -1.61
C ASP A 70 -2.85 5.76 -0.99
N GLY A 71 -3.25 6.04 0.25
CA GLY A 71 -2.81 7.21 1.00
C GLY A 71 -1.38 7.14 1.56
N LYS A 72 -0.72 5.99 1.49
CA LYS A 72 0.61 5.76 2.07
C LYS A 72 1.74 6.28 1.18
N ASN A 73 2.92 6.40 1.78
CA ASN A 73 4.17 6.57 1.03
C ASN A 73 4.52 5.27 0.28
N ALA A 74 5.40 5.37 -0.70
CA ALA A 74 5.81 4.23 -1.51
C ALA A 74 7.28 3.86 -1.29
N MET A 75 7.53 2.55 -1.19
CA MET A 75 8.87 1.96 -1.33
C MET A 75 9.00 1.41 -2.74
N VAL A 76 9.98 1.90 -3.49
CA VAL A 76 10.23 1.49 -4.87
C VAL A 76 11.53 0.71 -4.93
N GLU A 77 11.47 -0.49 -5.49
CA GLU A 77 12.63 -1.34 -5.74
C GLU A 77 12.80 -1.52 -7.25
N ILE A 78 13.98 -1.19 -7.76
CA ILE A 78 14.34 -1.39 -9.17
C ILE A 78 15.49 -2.39 -9.23
N ARG A 79 15.35 -3.43 -10.05
CA ARG A 79 16.39 -4.42 -10.30
C ARG A 79 16.69 -4.52 -11.77
N GLY A 80 17.99 -4.48 -12.13
CA GLY A 80 18.44 -4.84 -13.47
C GLY A 80 18.10 -6.30 -13.76
N GLY A 81 17.46 -6.56 -14.90
CA GLY A 81 17.07 -7.87 -15.37
C GLY A 81 17.99 -8.37 -16.49
N THR A 82 17.40 -8.92 -17.55
CA THR A 82 18.12 -9.42 -18.72
C THR A 82 18.79 -8.27 -19.48
N GLY A 83 20.10 -8.36 -19.75
CA GLY A 83 20.85 -7.34 -20.48
C GLY A 83 22.24 -7.01 -19.88
N GLY A 84 22.62 -7.71 -18.80
CA GLY A 84 23.95 -7.53 -18.18
C GLY A 84 24.18 -6.11 -17.67
N ASP A 85 25.32 -5.51 -17.98
CA ASP A 85 25.68 -4.16 -17.53
C ASP A 85 24.71 -3.08 -18.04
N GLU A 86 24.18 -3.23 -19.25
CA GLU A 86 23.18 -2.30 -19.79
C GLU A 86 21.86 -2.31 -19.02
N ALA A 87 21.47 -3.46 -18.47
CA ALA A 87 20.29 -3.54 -17.59
C ALA A 87 20.50 -2.77 -16.29
N ALA A 88 21.74 -2.78 -15.76
CA ALA A 88 22.08 -1.98 -14.57
C ALA A 88 22.09 -0.48 -14.87
N ILE A 89 22.59 -0.07 -16.04
CA ILE A 89 22.54 1.33 -16.51
C ILE A 89 21.09 1.76 -16.69
N PHE A 90 20.25 0.92 -17.29
CA PHE A 90 18.83 1.20 -17.47
C PHE A 90 18.07 1.32 -16.14
N ALA A 91 18.41 0.50 -15.15
CA ALA A 91 17.85 0.66 -13.80
C ALA A 91 18.22 2.02 -13.19
N GLY A 92 19.43 2.52 -13.44
CA GLY A 92 19.85 3.86 -13.07
C GLY A 92 19.08 4.97 -13.82
N ASP A 93 18.75 4.75 -15.08
CA ASP A 93 17.92 5.68 -15.85
C ASP A 93 16.49 5.75 -15.32
N LEU A 94 15.90 4.60 -14.96
CA LEU A 94 14.58 4.54 -14.33
C LEU A 94 14.58 5.25 -12.97
N PHE A 95 15.59 5.02 -12.13
CA PHE A 95 15.72 5.73 -10.86
C PHE A 95 15.77 7.25 -11.07
N ARG A 96 16.58 7.73 -12.03
CA ARG A 96 16.66 9.15 -12.37
C ARG A 96 15.32 9.69 -12.88
N MET A 97 14.60 8.92 -13.70
CA MET A 97 13.27 9.28 -14.20
C MET A 97 12.28 9.47 -13.03
N TYR A 98 12.19 8.50 -12.12
CA TYR A 98 11.30 8.59 -10.98
C TYR A 98 11.70 9.69 -9.98
N THR A 99 12.99 9.93 -9.80
CA THR A 99 13.47 11.04 -8.98
C THR A 99 13.00 12.38 -9.55
N LYS A 100 13.15 12.60 -10.86
CA LYS A 100 12.68 13.82 -11.51
C LYS A 100 11.15 13.98 -11.48
N PHE A 101 10.42 12.88 -11.62
CA PHE A 101 8.98 12.89 -11.47
C PHE A 101 8.58 13.27 -10.04
N ALA A 102 9.22 12.68 -9.03
CA ALA A 102 9.02 13.01 -7.63
C ALA A 102 9.32 14.49 -7.34
N GLU A 103 10.44 15.01 -7.84
CA GLU A 103 10.80 16.42 -7.71
C GLU A 103 9.74 17.35 -8.32
N SER A 104 9.19 17.02 -9.49
CA SER A 104 8.15 17.81 -10.15
C SER A 104 6.85 17.89 -9.36
N ARG A 105 6.60 16.90 -8.48
CA ARG A 105 5.45 16.86 -7.59
C ARG A 105 5.75 17.35 -6.17
N GLY A 106 6.99 17.73 -5.89
CA GLY A 106 7.43 18.14 -4.56
C GLY A 106 7.51 16.99 -3.57
N TRP A 107 7.69 15.74 -4.05
CA TRP A 107 7.90 14.58 -3.20
C TRP A 107 9.35 14.48 -2.75
N LYS A 108 9.55 13.91 -1.57
CA LYS A 108 10.87 13.61 -1.03
C LYS A 108 11.32 12.23 -1.47
N VAL A 109 12.57 12.11 -1.90
CA VAL A 109 13.21 10.85 -2.31
C VAL A 109 14.30 10.51 -1.31
N GLU A 110 14.25 9.33 -0.73
CA GLU A 110 15.25 8.81 0.22
C GLU A 110 15.71 7.43 -0.23
N VAL A 111 17.01 7.29 -0.53
CA VAL A 111 17.59 5.99 -0.88
C VAL A 111 17.79 5.16 0.38
N SER A 112 17.20 3.96 0.40
CA SER A 112 17.27 3.02 1.54
C SER A 112 18.37 1.99 1.37
N ASP A 113 18.54 1.46 0.14
CA ASP A 113 19.54 0.45 -0.17
C ASP A 113 19.96 0.54 -1.65
N GLN A 114 21.20 0.20 -1.95
CA GLN A 114 21.72 0.21 -3.31
C GLN A 114 22.85 -0.79 -3.53
N ALA A 115 22.82 -1.46 -4.66
CA ALA A 115 23.89 -2.29 -5.17
C ALA A 115 24.33 -1.73 -6.55
N PRO A 116 25.50 -1.07 -6.64
CA PRO A 116 25.95 -0.46 -7.88
C PRO A 116 26.28 -1.53 -8.93
N GLY A 117 26.10 -1.14 -10.21
CA GLY A 117 26.51 -1.94 -11.36
C GLY A 117 28.01 -1.78 -11.64
N THR A 118 28.59 -2.77 -12.32
CA THR A 118 30.03 -2.78 -12.69
C THR A 118 30.39 -1.70 -13.74
N ALA A 119 29.50 -1.44 -14.66
CA ALA A 119 29.67 -0.42 -15.72
C ALA A 119 28.86 0.88 -15.45
N GLY A 120 28.45 1.09 -14.20
CA GLY A 120 27.56 2.18 -13.80
C GLY A 120 26.12 1.72 -13.60
N GLY A 121 25.25 2.65 -13.17
CA GLY A 121 23.88 2.33 -12.80
C GLY A 121 23.78 1.44 -11.54
N TYR A 122 22.70 0.67 -11.44
CA TYR A 122 22.42 -0.15 -10.25
C TYR A 122 21.99 -1.56 -10.64
N LYS A 123 22.60 -2.57 -10.01
CA LYS A 123 22.05 -3.94 -10.04
C LYS A 123 20.73 -4.00 -9.28
N MET A 124 20.65 -3.24 -8.18
CA MET A 124 19.46 -3.06 -7.38
C MET A 124 19.51 -1.68 -6.73
N ILE A 125 18.38 -0.99 -6.67
CA ILE A 125 18.21 0.22 -5.87
C ILE A 125 16.83 0.20 -5.21
N VAL A 126 16.78 0.53 -3.92
CA VAL A 126 15.56 0.67 -3.13
C VAL A 126 15.51 2.07 -2.58
N PHE A 127 14.41 2.75 -2.81
CA PHE A 127 14.21 4.11 -2.33
C PHE A 127 12.76 4.35 -1.92
N LYS A 128 12.60 5.26 -0.97
CA LYS A 128 11.31 5.71 -0.47
C LYS A 128 10.91 7.00 -1.19
N LEU A 129 9.64 7.06 -1.57
CA LEU A 129 8.98 8.27 -2.04
C LEU A 129 7.93 8.69 -1.01
N SER A 130 7.99 9.92 -0.55
CA SER A 130 7.08 10.43 0.48
C SER A 130 6.55 11.82 0.14
N SER A 131 5.29 12.07 0.52
CA SER A 131 4.63 13.37 0.38
C SER A 131 3.78 13.64 1.62
N ALA A 132 3.67 14.92 2.00
CA ALA A 132 2.79 15.35 3.07
C ALA A 132 1.34 15.59 2.58
N ASN A 133 1.14 15.77 1.26
CA ASN A 133 -0.10 16.29 0.71
C ASN A 133 -0.91 15.26 -0.08
N GLU A 134 -0.25 14.19 -0.58
CA GLU A 134 -0.91 13.19 -1.42
C GLU A 134 -0.39 11.77 -1.16
N GLY A 135 -1.22 10.78 -1.47
CA GLY A 135 -0.86 9.36 -1.38
C GLY A 135 0.05 8.96 -2.54
N VAL A 136 1.33 8.75 -2.24
CA VAL A 136 2.35 8.44 -3.24
C VAL A 136 2.17 7.01 -3.79
N TYR A 137 1.82 6.06 -2.91
CA TYR A 137 1.62 4.67 -3.31
C TYR A 137 0.49 4.50 -4.31
N GLY A 138 -0.65 5.19 -4.10
CA GLY A 138 -1.80 5.12 -5.00
C GLY A 138 -1.47 5.53 -6.44
N ILE A 139 -0.47 6.41 -6.63
CA ILE A 139 0.01 6.86 -7.94
C ILE A 139 1.05 5.89 -8.49
N MET A 140 2.02 5.49 -7.66
CA MET A 140 3.19 4.72 -8.10
C MET A 140 2.92 3.22 -8.25
N LYS A 141 1.89 2.66 -7.62
CA LYS A 141 1.61 1.21 -7.64
C LYS A 141 1.46 0.64 -9.07
N TYR A 142 1.00 1.46 -10.02
CA TYR A 142 0.82 1.06 -11.42
C TYR A 142 2.13 0.94 -12.20
N GLU A 143 3.24 1.45 -11.67
CA GLU A 143 4.56 1.30 -12.26
C GLU A 143 5.20 -0.08 -11.99
N SER A 144 4.57 -0.89 -11.15
CA SER A 144 5.06 -2.24 -10.86
C SER A 144 5.01 -3.13 -12.09
N GLY A 145 6.16 -3.74 -12.43
CA GLY A 145 6.26 -4.65 -13.57
C GLY A 145 7.62 -4.66 -14.22
N VAL A 146 7.69 -5.20 -15.44
CA VAL A 146 8.91 -5.27 -16.24
C VAL A 146 8.94 -4.13 -17.24
N HIS A 147 9.94 -3.27 -17.10
CA HIS A 147 10.25 -2.21 -18.02
C HIS A 147 11.29 -2.67 -19.03
N ARG A 148 11.14 -2.30 -20.29
CA ARG A 148 12.04 -2.66 -21.38
C ARG A 148 12.53 -1.41 -22.10
N VAL A 149 13.82 -1.43 -22.47
CA VAL A 149 14.41 -0.41 -23.33
C VAL A 149 15.01 -1.09 -24.56
N GLN A 150 14.77 -0.48 -25.72
CA GLN A 150 15.40 -0.86 -26.99
C GLN A 150 16.24 0.32 -27.46
N ARG A 151 17.55 0.18 -27.33
CA ARG A 151 18.51 1.19 -27.76
C ARG A 151 19.85 0.55 -28.10
N VAL A 152 20.74 1.29 -28.71
CA VAL A 152 22.15 0.88 -28.79
C VAL A 152 22.74 1.06 -27.40
N PRO A 153 23.18 -0.04 -26.73
CA PRO A 153 23.76 0.04 -25.39
C PRO A 153 25.02 0.88 -25.36
N GLN A 154 25.28 1.55 -24.23
CA GLN A 154 26.56 2.25 -24.04
C GLN A 154 27.78 1.32 -24.05
N THR A 155 27.56 0.03 -23.79
CA THR A 155 28.52 -1.04 -23.76
C THR A 155 28.73 -1.70 -25.15
N GLU A 156 27.97 -1.31 -26.18
CA GLU A 156 27.99 -1.91 -27.50
C GLU A 156 28.94 -1.09 -28.45
N THR A 157 29.90 -1.75 -29.01
CA THR A 157 30.89 -1.10 -29.94
C THR A 157 30.49 -1.16 -31.41
N GLN A 158 29.56 -2.07 -31.78
CA GLN A 158 29.15 -2.30 -33.17
C GLN A 158 27.87 -1.58 -33.57
N GLY A 159 27.29 -0.76 -32.69
CA GLY A 159 26.07 0.01 -32.98
C GLY A 159 24.79 -0.83 -33.08
N ARG A 160 24.76 -2.05 -32.56
CA ARG A 160 23.59 -2.92 -32.62
C ARG A 160 22.54 -2.52 -31.57
N ILE A 161 21.28 -2.43 -31.99
CA ILE A 161 20.17 -2.24 -31.07
C ILE A 161 19.97 -3.52 -30.27
N GLN A 162 19.98 -3.42 -28.95
CA GLN A 162 19.70 -4.51 -28.01
C GLN A 162 18.52 -4.15 -27.12
N THR A 163 17.90 -5.20 -26.58
CA THR A 163 16.81 -5.05 -25.61
C THR A 163 17.33 -5.37 -24.23
N SER A 164 17.21 -4.42 -23.32
CA SER A 164 17.48 -4.61 -21.90
C SER A 164 16.21 -4.47 -21.08
N ALA A 165 16.13 -5.16 -19.96
CA ALA A 165 14.98 -5.14 -19.07
C ALA A 165 15.38 -4.81 -17.64
N ALA A 166 14.50 -4.13 -16.94
CA ALA A 166 14.57 -3.93 -15.49
C ALA A 166 13.19 -4.16 -14.87
N SER A 167 13.15 -4.75 -13.69
CA SER A 167 11.92 -4.92 -12.94
C SER A 167 11.77 -3.81 -11.92
N VAL A 168 10.56 -3.28 -11.81
CA VAL A 168 10.15 -2.29 -10.83
C VAL A 168 9.10 -2.94 -9.93
N ALA A 169 9.30 -2.87 -8.62
CA ALA A 169 8.31 -3.29 -7.63
C ALA A 169 8.02 -2.12 -6.71
N VAL A 170 6.74 -1.80 -6.54
CA VAL A 170 6.28 -0.72 -5.67
C VAL A 170 5.46 -1.31 -4.54
N PHE A 171 5.84 -0.99 -3.31
CA PHE A 171 5.18 -1.44 -2.09
C PHE A 171 4.70 -0.24 -1.29
N PRO A 172 3.59 -0.35 -0.55
CA PRO A 172 3.22 0.66 0.42
C PRO A 172 4.25 0.68 1.56
N GLU A 173 4.50 1.86 2.12
CA GLU A 173 5.31 1.96 3.32
C GLU A 173 4.66 1.15 4.45
N ALA A 174 5.44 0.29 5.10
CA ALA A 174 4.97 -0.43 6.29
C ALA A 174 4.63 0.56 7.39
N GLY A 175 3.41 0.52 7.88
CA GLY A 175 3.04 1.19 9.13
C GLY A 175 3.74 0.52 10.33
N GLU A 176 3.86 1.24 11.42
CA GLU A 176 4.22 0.63 12.69
C GLU A 176 3.13 -0.39 13.06
N PHE A 177 3.55 -1.64 13.32
CA PHE A 177 2.63 -2.66 13.82
C PHE A 177 2.38 -2.39 15.31
N ASP A 178 1.29 -1.70 15.59
CA ASP A 178 0.86 -1.51 16.97
C ASP A 178 0.01 -2.73 17.37
N ILE A 179 0.61 -3.63 18.17
CA ILE A 179 -0.09 -4.82 18.65
C ILE A 179 -0.77 -4.46 19.98
N GLU A 180 -2.06 -4.22 19.89
CA GLU A 180 -2.90 -4.14 21.07
C GLU A 180 -3.14 -5.55 21.62
N LEU A 181 -2.59 -5.81 22.81
CA LEU A 181 -2.85 -7.04 23.55
C LEU A 181 -4.20 -6.93 24.27
N ASN A 182 -5.19 -7.68 23.77
CA ASN A 182 -6.44 -7.82 24.50
C ASN A 182 -6.27 -8.85 25.63
N MET A 183 -6.35 -8.38 26.87
CA MET A 183 -6.14 -9.23 28.05
C MET A 183 -7.17 -10.39 28.16
N SER A 184 -8.34 -10.27 27.55
CA SER A 184 -9.34 -11.35 27.50
C SER A 184 -8.89 -12.56 26.67
N ASP A 185 -7.95 -12.34 25.74
CA ASP A 185 -7.45 -13.39 24.85
C ASP A 185 -6.21 -14.10 25.42
N ILE A 186 -5.77 -13.70 26.63
CA ILE A 186 -4.60 -14.26 27.29
C ILE A 186 -5.05 -15.14 28.46
N ARG A 187 -4.78 -16.46 28.35
CA ARG A 187 -4.94 -17.38 29.46
C ARG A 187 -3.66 -17.38 30.29
N LYS A 188 -3.81 -17.16 31.60
CA LYS A 188 -2.73 -17.20 32.59
C LYS A 188 -2.80 -18.50 33.37
N ASP A 189 -1.72 -19.26 33.36
CA ASP A 189 -1.52 -20.45 34.21
C ASP A 189 -0.29 -20.18 35.10
N THR A 190 -0.38 -20.59 36.38
CA THR A 190 0.72 -20.48 37.35
C THR A 190 1.16 -21.85 37.78
N PHE A 191 2.45 -22.05 37.95
CA PHE A 191 3.03 -23.33 38.36
C PHE A 191 4.29 -23.13 39.24
N CYS A 192 4.76 -24.20 39.87
CA CYS A 192 6.02 -24.16 40.62
C CYS A 192 7.21 -24.08 39.68
N ALA A 193 8.16 -23.21 39.97
CA ALA A 193 9.36 -23.10 39.19
C ALA A 193 10.16 -24.42 39.22
N SER A 194 10.72 -24.82 38.07
CA SER A 194 11.58 -26.00 37.98
C SER A 194 13.06 -25.56 38.02
N GLY A 195 13.87 -26.20 38.88
CA GLY A 195 15.29 -25.92 38.99
C GLY A 195 15.88 -26.34 40.32
N PRO A 196 17.26 -26.32 40.46
CA PRO A 196 17.89 -26.59 41.73
C PRO A 196 17.56 -25.44 42.73
N GLY A 197 16.75 -25.72 43.74
CA GLY A 197 16.35 -24.72 44.71
C GLY A 197 15.79 -25.37 45.96
N GLY A 198 15.78 -24.61 47.05
CA GLY A 198 15.26 -25.06 48.36
C GLY A 198 13.70 -25.08 48.39
N GLN A 199 13.14 -25.28 49.60
CA GLN A 199 11.71 -25.44 49.84
C GLN A 199 10.81 -24.37 49.15
N GLY A 200 11.30 -23.10 48.99
CA GLY A 200 10.56 -22.02 48.36
C GLY A 200 10.31 -22.21 46.85
N VAL A 201 11.20 -22.91 46.11
CA VAL A 201 11.05 -23.17 44.67
C VAL A 201 9.95 -24.20 44.41
N ASN A 202 9.85 -25.19 45.29
CA ASN A 202 8.93 -26.32 45.13
C ASN A 202 7.52 -26.07 45.70
N THR A 203 7.34 -25.00 46.48
CA THR A 203 6.06 -24.72 47.15
C THR A 203 5.37 -23.44 46.70
N THR A 204 6.10 -22.50 46.07
CA THR A 204 5.51 -21.25 45.60
C THR A 204 5.21 -21.30 44.09
N TYR A 205 3.98 -20.99 43.74
CA TYR A 205 3.53 -20.86 42.33
C TYR A 205 4.07 -19.54 41.71
N SER A 206 5.38 -19.38 41.64
CA SER A 206 6.03 -18.17 41.15
C SER A 206 6.19 -18.13 39.62
N ALA A 207 6.22 -19.29 38.98
CA ALA A 207 6.33 -19.37 37.51
C ALA A 207 4.96 -19.09 36.86
N VAL A 208 5.02 -18.37 35.74
CA VAL A 208 3.85 -17.93 34.97
C VAL A 208 3.96 -18.44 33.53
N ARG A 209 2.85 -18.97 33.02
CA ARG A 209 2.66 -19.31 31.62
C ARG A 209 1.51 -18.47 31.08
N LEU A 210 1.76 -17.78 29.99
CA LEU A 210 0.76 -17.03 29.23
C LEU A 210 0.51 -17.74 27.90
N THR A 211 -0.74 -17.97 27.59
CA THR A 211 -1.16 -18.53 26.30
C THR A 211 -2.08 -17.52 25.61
N HIS A 212 -1.69 -17.03 24.46
CA HIS A 212 -2.54 -16.20 23.61
C HIS A 212 -3.46 -17.13 22.80
N ILE A 213 -4.75 -17.12 23.12
CA ILE A 213 -5.72 -18.08 22.60
C ILE A 213 -5.85 -18.01 21.06
N PRO A 214 -5.95 -16.82 20.41
CA PRO A 214 -6.13 -16.74 18.96
C PRO A 214 -4.93 -17.22 18.15
N SER A 215 -3.69 -16.93 18.62
CA SER A 215 -2.47 -17.32 17.90
C SER A 215 -1.87 -18.64 18.36
N GLY A 216 -2.28 -19.16 19.53
CA GLY A 216 -1.70 -20.35 20.13
C GLY A 216 -0.28 -20.16 20.69
N ILE A 217 0.25 -18.94 20.71
CA ILE A 217 1.59 -18.65 21.25
C ILE A 217 1.59 -18.83 22.76
N VAL A 218 2.59 -19.57 23.23
CA VAL A 218 2.79 -19.85 24.66
C VAL A 218 4.15 -19.27 25.09
N VAL A 219 4.14 -18.51 26.17
CA VAL A 219 5.32 -17.94 26.82
C VAL A 219 5.34 -18.36 28.27
N GLN A 220 6.54 -18.70 28.80
CA GLN A 220 6.75 -19.08 30.19
C GLN A 220 7.88 -18.26 30.79
N CYS A 221 7.67 -17.74 31.98
CA CYS A 221 8.70 -17.04 32.75
C CYS A 221 8.77 -17.59 34.18
N GLN A 222 9.98 -17.95 34.63
CA GLN A 222 10.25 -18.49 35.96
C GLN A 222 11.54 -17.95 36.61
N GLU A 223 12.09 -16.87 36.05
CA GLU A 223 13.41 -16.36 36.42
C GLU A 223 13.40 -15.63 37.79
N GLU A 224 12.29 -15.00 38.12
CA GLU A 224 12.16 -14.21 39.34
C GLU A 224 11.40 -14.98 40.44
N ARG A 225 11.67 -14.60 41.68
CA ARG A 225 10.93 -15.15 42.83
C ARG A 225 9.51 -14.60 42.94
N SER A 226 9.24 -13.46 42.32
CA SER A 226 7.96 -12.76 42.32
C SER A 226 7.12 -13.19 41.12
N GLN A 227 5.94 -13.75 41.37
CA GLN A 227 4.96 -14.08 40.35
C GLN A 227 4.57 -12.87 39.48
N LEU A 228 4.46 -11.67 40.10
CA LEU A 228 4.11 -10.44 39.40
C LEU A 228 5.17 -10.06 38.37
N LYS A 229 6.46 -10.10 38.76
CA LYS A 229 7.57 -9.80 37.84
C LYS A 229 7.68 -10.82 36.71
N ASN A 230 7.45 -12.10 37.00
CA ASN A 230 7.41 -13.14 35.96
C ASN A 230 6.22 -12.92 34.99
N TYR A 231 5.10 -12.44 35.50
CA TYR A 231 3.94 -12.10 34.68
C TYR A 231 4.26 -10.92 33.72
N ASP A 232 4.84 -9.83 34.24
CA ASP A 232 5.18 -8.66 33.44
C ASP A 232 6.19 -9.00 32.34
N ARG A 233 7.23 -9.77 32.67
CA ARG A 233 8.20 -10.26 31.68
C ARG A 233 7.58 -11.19 30.64
N ALA A 234 6.72 -12.12 31.06
CA ALA A 234 6.03 -13.01 30.14
C ALA A 234 5.10 -12.24 29.19
N LEU A 235 4.49 -11.16 29.68
CA LEU A 235 3.64 -10.29 28.84
C LEU A 235 4.44 -9.51 27.82
N GLU A 236 5.60 -8.98 28.20
CA GLU A 236 6.53 -8.29 27.29
C GLU A 236 7.08 -9.25 26.22
N GLU A 237 7.47 -10.46 26.61
CA GLU A 237 7.91 -11.48 25.67
C GLU A 237 6.79 -11.93 24.74
N LEU A 238 5.55 -12.07 25.23
CA LEU A 238 4.40 -12.41 24.43
C LEU A 238 4.13 -11.33 23.35
N ARG A 239 4.20 -10.05 23.74
CA ARG A 239 4.08 -8.92 22.81
C ARG A 239 5.14 -8.99 21.72
N THR A 240 6.39 -9.24 22.10
CA THR A 240 7.50 -9.36 21.15
C THR A 240 7.31 -10.52 20.17
N ARG A 241 6.83 -11.68 20.65
CA ARG A 241 6.59 -12.84 19.79
C ARG A 241 5.41 -12.62 18.84
N LEU A 242 4.35 -11.98 19.29
CA LEU A 242 3.23 -11.60 18.42
C LEU A 242 3.65 -10.59 17.36
N TYR A 243 4.43 -9.59 17.75
CA TYR A 243 5.02 -8.64 16.80
C TYR A 243 5.84 -9.34 15.72
N ASN A 244 6.74 -10.22 16.11
CA ASN A 244 7.58 -10.96 15.17
C ASN A 244 6.74 -11.86 14.24
N MET A 245 5.67 -12.46 14.73
CA MET A 245 4.76 -13.27 13.91
C MET A 245 4.03 -12.43 12.86
N GLU A 246 3.45 -11.30 13.26
CA GLU A 246 2.75 -10.41 12.32
C GLU A 246 3.72 -9.76 11.32
N HIS A 247 4.90 -9.36 11.78
CA HIS A 247 5.96 -8.86 10.91
C HIS A 247 6.42 -9.91 9.89
N GLN A 248 6.54 -11.19 10.32
CA GLN A 248 6.90 -12.27 9.40
C GLN A 248 5.81 -12.50 8.36
N LYS A 249 4.54 -12.51 8.74
CA LYS A 249 3.42 -12.60 7.78
C LYS A 249 3.47 -11.48 6.75
N TYR A 250 3.71 -10.26 7.19
CA TYR A 250 3.86 -9.11 6.31
C TYR A 250 5.02 -9.26 5.32
N LEU A 251 6.18 -9.74 5.81
CA LEU A 251 7.34 -10.04 4.94
C LEU A 251 7.03 -11.13 3.91
N ASP A 252 6.30 -12.17 4.31
CA ASP A 252 5.90 -13.27 3.43
C ASP A 252 4.88 -12.79 2.36
N GLU A 253 3.97 -11.90 2.71
CA GLU A 253 3.08 -11.25 1.76
C GLU A 253 3.83 -10.39 0.74
N ILE A 254 4.78 -9.55 1.22
CA ILE A 254 5.64 -8.76 0.33
C ILE A 254 6.46 -9.67 -0.59
N ALA A 255 7.04 -10.74 -0.06
CA ALA A 255 7.80 -11.69 -0.85
C ALA A 255 6.94 -12.37 -1.92
N SER A 256 5.70 -12.72 -1.59
CA SER A 256 4.72 -13.27 -2.53
C SER A 256 4.33 -12.25 -3.61
N LYS A 257 3.97 -11.02 -3.21
CA LYS A 257 3.68 -9.92 -4.14
C LYS A 257 4.88 -9.61 -5.05
N ARG A 258 6.08 -9.56 -4.48
CA ARG A 258 7.34 -9.36 -5.24
C ARG A 258 7.53 -10.46 -6.29
N LYS A 259 7.27 -11.72 -5.96
CA LYS A 259 7.41 -12.85 -6.87
C LYS A 259 6.46 -12.76 -8.08
N THR A 260 5.27 -12.20 -7.90
CA THR A 260 4.31 -11.97 -8.99
C THR A 260 4.67 -10.74 -9.84
N MET A 261 5.24 -9.70 -9.25
CA MET A 261 5.62 -8.47 -9.94
C MET A 261 6.94 -8.60 -10.70
N VAL A 262 7.89 -9.38 -10.17
CA VAL A 262 9.22 -9.61 -10.76
C VAL A 262 9.16 -10.85 -11.64
N SER A 263 8.75 -10.70 -12.89
CA SER A 263 8.97 -11.76 -13.87
C SER A 263 10.39 -11.66 -14.45
N THR A 264 10.91 -12.76 -15.01
CA THR A 264 12.28 -12.85 -15.51
C THR A 264 12.61 -11.90 -16.67
N GLY A 265 11.63 -11.15 -17.18
CA GLY A 265 11.82 -10.24 -18.34
C GLY A 265 12.21 -10.98 -19.62
N ASP A 266 12.08 -12.31 -19.63
CA ASP A 266 12.50 -13.17 -20.74
C ASP A 266 11.70 -12.86 -22.01
N ARG A 267 12.34 -13.01 -23.19
CA ARG A 267 11.77 -12.71 -24.51
C ARG A 267 10.56 -13.59 -24.89
N SER A 268 10.25 -14.60 -24.11
CA SER A 268 9.14 -15.54 -24.37
C SER A 268 7.74 -14.92 -24.16
N ALA A 269 7.64 -13.78 -23.48
CA ALA A 269 6.39 -13.02 -23.43
C ALA A 269 6.26 -12.14 -24.67
N LYS A 270 5.75 -12.70 -25.75
CA LYS A 270 5.27 -11.97 -26.94
C LYS A 270 3.84 -11.53 -26.70
#